data_b55c0fbeb622446c7074da530d158179
#
_entry.id   b55c0fbeb622446c7074da530d158179
#
_cell.length_a   1.000
_cell.length_b   1.000
_cell.length_c   1.000
_cell.angle_alpha   90.00
_cell.angle_beta   90.00
_cell.angle_gamma   90.00
#
_symmetry.space_group_name_H-M   'P 1'
#
loop_
_entity.id
_entity.type
_entity.pdbx_description
1 polymer ?
#
loop_
_entity_poly.entity_id
_entity_poly.type
_entity_poly.pdbx_seq_one_letter_code
_entity_poly.pdbx_strand_id
1 'polypeptide(L)'
;KKDWRKLRELNHLSEVFDAYDTFVIDLWGVIHNGIKINERAMEVVDNLKKNSKKIVFLSNAPRPSAKVINFLLTMKMDKQYLSNVMTSGEAAMHAINQNKFGKTFFHLGPPRDASIFEKVKENKTTIDSCDFILCTGLFDEDDADLNKPKLHENDLDYYKKFLSKYTSKKLVCTNPDFTVHRGNKEEYCAGYIAKIFEELGGKVTYYGKPHKEIYDMCFKANEKVLAIGDNLRTDIKGANNLNKDCL
;
A
#
# COMPACT_ATOMS: atom_id res chain seq x y z
N LYS A 1 -8.84 10.85 -30.60
CA LYS A 1 -7.41 11.25 -30.61
C LYS A 1 -6.95 11.18 -29.17
N LYS A 2 -6.06 10.22 -28.82
CA LYS A 2 -5.38 10.19 -27.51
C LYS A 2 -4.44 11.40 -27.50
N ASP A 3 -4.77 12.37 -26.66
CA ASP A 3 -3.91 13.51 -26.41
C ASP A 3 -2.74 13.00 -25.54
N TRP A 4 -1.62 12.72 -26.16
CA TRP A 4 -0.39 12.38 -25.45
C TRP A 4 0.11 13.66 -24.80
N ARG A 5 -0.28 13.91 -23.55
CA ARG A 5 0.25 15.01 -22.76
C ARG A 5 1.76 14.85 -22.70
N LYS A 6 2.49 15.82 -23.21
CA LYS A 6 3.95 15.83 -23.15
C LYS A 6 4.36 15.83 -21.68
N LEU A 7 5.26 14.91 -21.31
CA LEU A 7 5.96 14.99 -20.04
C LEU A 7 6.61 16.36 -19.92
N ARG A 8 6.39 17.02 -18.79
CA ARG A 8 7.02 18.31 -18.48
C ARG A 8 8.02 18.06 -17.37
N GLU A 9 9.25 18.48 -17.58
CA GLU A 9 10.27 18.53 -16.54
C GLU A 9 10.05 19.77 -15.69
N LEU A 10 10.06 19.60 -14.37
CA LEU A 10 9.98 20.69 -13.40
C LEU A 10 11.31 20.82 -12.68
N ASN A 11 11.81 22.03 -12.55
CA ASN A 11 12.97 22.31 -11.70
C ASN A 11 12.57 22.42 -10.20
N HIS A 12 11.32 22.88 -9.97
CA HIS A 12 10.80 23.06 -8.62
C HIS A 12 9.26 22.94 -8.62
N LEU A 13 8.70 22.37 -7.54
CA LEU A 13 7.24 22.22 -7.39
C LEU A 13 6.50 23.56 -7.41
N SER A 14 7.16 24.66 -7.00
CA SER A 14 6.57 26.02 -7.05
C SER A 14 6.10 26.46 -8.43
N GLU A 15 6.59 25.84 -9.50
CA GLU A 15 6.15 26.13 -10.86
C GLU A 15 4.69 25.76 -11.13
N VAL A 16 4.14 24.83 -10.36
CA VAL A 16 2.79 24.26 -10.59
C VAL A 16 1.90 24.24 -9.35
N PHE A 17 2.44 24.53 -8.16
CA PHE A 17 1.70 24.28 -6.91
C PHE A 17 0.41 25.10 -6.78
N ASP A 18 0.34 26.31 -7.37
CA ASP A 18 -0.86 27.14 -7.35
C ASP A 18 -2.04 26.55 -8.12
N ALA A 19 -1.78 25.64 -9.06
CA ALA A 19 -2.80 24.97 -9.84
C ALA A 19 -3.58 23.90 -9.08
N TYR A 20 -3.13 23.52 -7.89
CA TYR A 20 -3.70 22.42 -7.11
C TYR A 20 -4.08 22.85 -5.70
N ASP A 21 -5.17 22.25 -5.19
CA ASP A 21 -5.67 22.45 -3.83
C ASP A 21 -5.23 21.34 -2.89
N THR A 22 -5.08 20.13 -3.44
CA THR A 22 -4.84 18.87 -2.72
C THR A 22 -3.63 18.16 -3.30
N PHE A 23 -2.75 17.72 -2.43
CA PHE A 23 -1.54 16.98 -2.74
C PHE A 23 -1.64 15.60 -2.11
N VAL A 24 -1.69 14.57 -2.94
CA VAL A 24 -1.68 13.16 -2.52
C VAL A 24 -0.26 12.65 -2.66
N ILE A 25 0.40 12.42 -1.55
CA ILE A 25 1.85 12.18 -1.49
C ILE A 25 2.11 10.77 -0.99
N ASP A 26 2.86 9.99 -1.77
CA ASP A 26 3.37 8.71 -1.33
C ASP A 26 4.36 8.86 -0.18
N LEU A 27 4.46 7.85 0.67
CA LEU A 27 5.39 7.85 1.81
C LEU A 27 6.72 7.21 1.46
N TRP A 28 6.69 5.92 1.13
CA TRP A 28 7.91 5.16 0.87
C TRP A 28 8.49 5.51 -0.49
N GLY A 29 9.76 5.93 -0.52
CA GLY A 29 10.43 6.42 -1.73
C GLY A 29 10.35 7.93 -1.91
N VAL A 30 9.37 8.61 -1.32
CA VAL A 30 9.17 10.06 -1.39
C VAL A 30 9.50 10.73 -0.05
N ILE A 31 8.79 10.39 1.00
CA ILE A 31 8.96 10.98 2.34
C ILE A 31 10.06 10.28 3.14
N HIS A 32 10.22 8.96 2.98
CA HIS A 32 11.25 8.18 3.65
C HIS A 32 11.70 6.98 2.81
N ASN A 33 12.84 6.43 3.15
CA ASN A 33 13.41 5.23 2.52
C ASN A 33 13.32 3.96 3.41
N GLY A 34 12.46 3.96 4.42
CA GLY A 34 12.32 2.90 5.40
C GLY A 34 13.30 2.97 6.57
N ILE A 35 14.28 3.88 6.52
CA ILE A 35 15.32 4.07 7.54
C ILE A 35 15.28 5.49 8.09
N LYS A 36 15.19 6.48 7.22
CA LYS A 36 15.20 7.90 7.58
C LYS A 36 14.22 8.71 6.72
N ILE A 37 13.79 9.85 7.29
CA ILE A 37 12.99 10.86 6.62
C ILE A 37 13.84 11.62 5.58
N ASN A 38 13.21 11.99 4.46
CA ASN A 38 13.77 12.88 3.47
C ASN A 38 13.51 14.33 3.88
N GLU A 39 14.53 15.01 4.38
CA GLU A 39 14.42 16.38 4.89
C GLU A 39 13.93 17.38 3.82
N ARG A 40 14.40 17.24 2.58
CA ARG A 40 13.96 18.11 1.47
C ARG A 40 12.49 17.92 1.13
N ALA A 41 12.00 16.67 1.17
CA ALA A 41 10.59 16.43 1.00
C ALA A 41 9.76 17.05 2.14
N MET A 42 10.27 17.04 3.36
CA MET A 42 9.61 17.68 4.50
C MET A 42 9.57 19.20 4.41
N GLU A 43 10.59 19.84 3.84
CA GLU A 43 10.56 21.28 3.53
C GLU A 43 9.42 21.61 2.55
N VAL A 44 9.20 20.76 1.54
CA VAL A 44 8.08 20.93 0.60
C VAL A 44 6.74 20.75 1.32
N VAL A 45 6.60 19.72 2.14
CA VAL A 45 5.37 19.48 2.94
C VAL A 45 5.06 20.66 3.85
N ASP A 46 6.07 21.21 4.53
CA ASP A 46 5.91 22.39 5.38
C ASP A 46 5.44 23.61 4.58
N ASN A 47 6.03 23.85 3.42
CA ASN A 47 5.62 24.94 2.53
C ASN A 47 4.18 24.76 2.02
N LEU A 48 3.78 23.55 1.64
CA LEU A 48 2.38 23.24 1.25
C LEU A 48 1.43 23.56 2.40
N LYS A 49 1.76 23.15 3.62
CA LYS A 49 0.93 23.41 4.80
C LYS A 49 0.84 24.91 5.11
N LYS A 50 1.94 25.64 5.06
CA LYS A 50 1.97 27.11 5.27
C LYS A 50 1.12 27.86 4.26
N ASN A 51 0.96 27.31 3.05
CA ASN A 51 0.10 27.86 2.00
C ASN A 51 -1.33 27.27 2.00
N SER A 52 -1.74 26.67 3.10
CA SER A 52 -3.10 26.11 3.30
C SER A 52 -3.52 25.05 2.28
N LYS A 53 -2.55 24.35 1.70
CA LYS A 53 -2.84 23.21 0.83
C LYS A 53 -3.25 21.98 1.66
N LYS A 54 -4.22 21.22 1.14
CA LYS A 54 -4.59 19.93 1.73
C LYS A 54 -3.53 18.90 1.38
N ILE A 55 -3.01 18.20 2.38
CA ILE A 55 -2.01 17.14 2.21
C ILE A 55 -2.66 15.84 2.67
N VAL A 56 -2.60 14.82 1.82
CA VAL A 56 -2.97 13.44 2.15
C VAL A 56 -1.78 12.54 1.86
N PHE A 57 -1.25 11.88 2.87
CA PHE A 57 -0.26 10.83 2.67
C PHE A 57 -0.99 9.52 2.34
N LEU A 58 -0.66 8.94 1.21
CA LEU A 58 -1.29 7.72 0.69
C LEU A 58 -0.23 6.63 0.49
N SER A 59 -0.33 5.58 1.29
CA SER A 59 0.63 4.48 1.30
C SER A 59 -0.01 3.14 0.98
N ASN A 60 0.70 2.30 0.24
CA ASN A 60 0.33 0.91 0.02
C ASN A 60 0.77 -0.03 1.17
N ALA A 61 1.16 0.51 2.32
CA ALA A 61 1.49 -0.28 3.49
C ALA A 61 0.33 -1.20 3.91
N PRO A 62 0.59 -2.49 4.17
CA PRO A 62 -0.44 -3.47 4.53
C PRO A 62 -0.85 -3.39 6.01
N ARG A 63 -0.78 -2.20 6.61
CA ARG A 63 -1.01 -1.95 8.04
C ARG A 63 -2.03 -0.84 8.23
N PRO A 64 -2.76 -0.82 9.37
CA PRO A 64 -3.65 0.28 9.71
C PRO A 64 -2.91 1.62 9.74
N SER A 65 -3.60 2.70 9.37
CA SER A 65 -3.03 4.06 9.34
C SER A 65 -2.37 4.45 10.65
N ALA A 66 -2.95 4.08 11.80
CA ALA A 66 -2.37 4.35 13.12
C ALA A 66 -0.96 3.75 13.30
N LYS A 67 -0.71 2.56 12.75
CA LYS A 67 0.61 1.91 12.81
C LYS A 67 1.64 2.63 11.94
N VAL A 68 1.22 3.10 10.77
CA VAL A 68 2.10 3.89 9.88
C VAL A 68 2.40 5.25 10.50
N ILE A 69 1.41 5.92 11.10
CA ILE A 69 1.62 7.17 11.84
C ILE A 69 2.64 6.97 12.96
N ASN A 70 2.50 5.93 13.78
CA ASN A 70 3.46 5.63 14.85
C ASN A 70 4.87 5.39 14.30
N PHE A 71 5.00 4.67 13.19
CA PHE A 71 6.30 4.45 12.54
C PHE A 71 6.94 5.78 12.11
N LEU A 72 6.17 6.69 11.48
CA LEU A 72 6.65 8.00 11.07
C LEU A 72 7.07 8.87 12.27
N LEU A 73 6.34 8.80 13.39
CA LEU A 73 6.70 9.47 14.63
C LEU A 73 8.03 8.95 15.20
N THR A 74 8.30 7.62 15.12
CA THR A 74 9.60 7.06 15.52
C THR A 74 10.75 7.56 14.63
N MET A 75 10.47 7.89 13.38
CA MET A 75 11.41 8.53 12.46
C MET A 75 11.52 10.04 12.67
N LYS A 76 10.91 10.59 13.75
CA LYS A 76 10.91 12.01 14.11
C LYS A 76 10.16 12.92 13.15
N MET A 77 9.19 12.40 12.40
CA MET A 77 8.27 13.25 11.66
C MET A 77 7.35 13.99 12.63
N ASP A 78 7.12 15.29 12.40
CA ASP A 78 6.27 16.08 13.27
C ASP A 78 4.80 15.69 13.11
N LYS A 79 4.12 15.48 14.24
CA LYS A 79 2.71 15.09 14.31
C LYS A 79 1.78 16.05 13.55
N GLN A 80 2.13 17.33 13.45
CA GLN A 80 1.30 18.32 12.77
C GLN A 80 1.02 18.00 11.28
N TYR A 81 1.88 17.18 10.62
CA TYR A 81 1.73 16.79 9.23
C TYR A 81 0.92 15.50 9.05
N LEU A 82 0.58 14.79 10.14
CA LEU A 82 0.04 13.43 10.12
C LEU A 82 -1.50 13.33 10.32
N SER A 83 -2.23 14.42 10.04
CA SER A 83 -3.70 14.43 10.20
C SER A 83 -4.44 13.60 9.14
N ASN A 84 -3.88 13.44 7.95
CA ASN A 84 -4.48 12.71 6.84
C ASN A 84 -3.50 11.66 6.31
N VAL A 85 -3.48 10.49 6.93
CA VAL A 85 -2.71 9.32 6.48
C VAL A 85 -3.68 8.20 6.15
N MET A 86 -3.67 7.77 4.88
CA MET A 86 -4.46 6.65 4.39
C MET A 86 -3.54 5.52 3.93
N THR A 87 -3.88 4.30 4.32
CA THR A 87 -3.13 3.11 3.92
C THR A 87 -4.02 2.07 3.26
N SER A 88 -3.44 1.26 2.39
CA SER A 88 -4.15 0.10 1.81
C SER A 88 -4.58 -0.88 2.89
N GLY A 89 -3.76 -1.06 3.94
CA GLY A 89 -4.12 -1.86 5.11
C GLY A 89 -5.34 -1.35 5.85
N GLU A 90 -5.49 -0.04 6.01
CA GLU A 90 -6.68 0.57 6.62
C GLU A 90 -7.95 0.24 5.81
N ALA A 91 -7.90 0.42 4.49
CA ALA A 91 -9.02 0.12 3.59
C ALA A 91 -9.40 -1.36 3.63
N ALA A 92 -8.42 -2.27 3.60
CA ALA A 92 -8.65 -3.70 3.71
C ALA A 92 -9.20 -4.09 5.09
N MET A 93 -8.70 -3.50 6.16
CA MET A 93 -9.15 -3.74 7.53
C MET A 93 -10.66 -3.45 7.69
N HIS A 94 -11.15 -2.36 7.13
CA HIS A 94 -12.57 -2.04 7.14
C HIS A 94 -13.41 -3.14 6.47
N ALA A 95 -12.99 -3.63 5.32
CA ALA A 95 -13.70 -4.70 4.60
C ALA A 95 -13.67 -6.05 5.36
N ILE A 96 -12.53 -6.38 5.96
CA ILE A 96 -12.36 -7.61 6.74
C ILE A 96 -13.24 -7.59 7.98
N ASN A 97 -13.27 -6.48 8.72
CA ASN A 97 -14.10 -6.30 9.90
C ASN A 97 -15.61 -6.38 9.61
N GLN A 98 -16.00 -6.13 8.36
CA GLN A 98 -17.39 -6.26 7.88
C GLN A 98 -17.70 -7.63 7.28
N ASN A 99 -16.79 -8.60 7.36
CA ASN A 99 -16.90 -9.92 6.76
C ASN A 99 -17.19 -9.92 5.24
N LYS A 100 -16.67 -8.92 4.52
CA LYS A 100 -16.94 -8.75 3.08
C LYS A 100 -16.55 -9.96 2.23
N PHE A 101 -15.55 -10.71 2.64
CA PHE A 101 -15.02 -11.88 1.90
C PHE A 101 -15.35 -13.22 2.54
N GLY A 102 -16.10 -13.20 3.63
CA GLY A 102 -16.38 -14.33 4.49
C GLY A 102 -15.86 -14.10 5.90
N LYS A 103 -16.09 -15.05 6.79
CA LYS A 103 -15.74 -14.91 8.21
C LYS A 103 -14.32 -15.36 8.50
N THR A 104 -13.90 -16.49 7.94
CA THR A 104 -12.62 -17.12 8.26
C THR A 104 -11.56 -16.81 7.22
N PHE A 105 -10.32 -16.63 7.66
CA PHE A 105 -9.21 -16.33 6.77
C PHE A 105 -7.94 -17.07 7.15
N PHE A 106 -7.11 -17.33 6.15
CA PHE A 106 -5.73 -17.72 6.30
C PHE A 106 -4.83 -16.50 6.10
N HIS A 107 -3.95 -16.22 7.06
CA HIS A 107 -3.00 -15.12 6.92
C HIS A 107 -1.74 -15.57 6.19
N LEU A 108 -1.56 -15.05 4.95
CA LEU A 108 -0.32 -15.17 4.19
C LEU A 108 0.45 -13.87 4.35
N GLY A 109 1.46 -13.90 5.20
CA GLY A 109 2.27 -12.72 5.51
C GLY A 109 3.03 -12.86 6.83
N PRO A 110 3.85 -11.86 7.15
CA PRO A 110 4.64 -11.86 8.36
C PRO A 110 3.79 -11.53 9.59
N PRO A 111 4.19 -11.99 10.80
CA PRO A 111 3.48 -11.69 12.05
C PRO A 111 3.34 -10.19 12.35
N ARG A 112 4.28 -9.36 11.90
CA ARG A 112 4.24 -7.90 12.08
C ARG A 112 3.03 -7.21 11.45
N ASP A 113 2.38 -7.86 10.50
CA ASP A 113 1.18 -7.34 9.82
C ASP A 113 -0.13 -7.78 10.48
N ALA A 114 -0.09 -8.48 11.61
CA ALA A 114 -1.27 -9.00 12.31
C ALA A 114 -2.24 -7.91 12.81
N SER A 115 -1.78 -6.67 12.95
CA SER A 115 -2.63 -5.55 13.40
C SER A 115 -3.83 -5.28 12.50
N ILE A 116 -3.76 -5.67 11.22
CA ILE A 116 -4.87 -5.51 10.25
C ILE A 116 -6.10 -6.34 10.61
N PHE A 117 -5.94 -7.47 11.29
CA PHE A 117 -7.01 -8.37 11.68
C PHE A 117 -7.18 -8.53 13.20
N GLU A 118 -6.63 -7.62 14.00
CA GLU A 118 -6.68 -7.71 15.48
C GLU A 118 -8.09 -7.87 16.02
N LYS A 119 -9.08 -7.19 15.44
CA LYS A 119 -10.49 -7.27 15.87
C LYS A 119 -11.18 -8.58 15.55
N VAL A 120 -10.62 -9.36 14.62
CA VAL A 120 -11.19 -10.62 14.13
C VAL A 120 -10.14 -11.75 14.15
N LYS A 121 -9.14 -11.63 15.00
CA LYS A 121 -8.03 -12.60 15.08
C LYS A 121 -8.47 -14.04 15.38
N GLU A 122 -9.58 -14.21 16.09
CA GLU A 122 -10.18 -15.51 16.36
C GLU A 122 -10.72 -16.22 15.11
N ASN A 123 -10.91 -15.49 14.01
CA ASN A 123 -11.37 -16.03 12.73
C ASN A 123 -10.21 -16.55 11.86
N LYS A 124 -8.97 -16.37 12.30
CA LYS A 124 -7.79 -16.91 11.61
C LYS A 124 -7.82 -18.44 11.68
N THR A 125 -7.60 -19.09 10.53
CA THR A 125 -7.65 -20.54 10.41
C THR A 125 -6.63 -21.07 9.40
N THR A 126 -6.63 -22.38 9.15
CA THR A 126 -5.78 -23.00 8.14
C THR A 126 -6.23 -22.62 6.74
N ILE A 127 -5.35 -22.74 5.76
CA ILE A 127 -5.67 -22.41 4.36
C ILE A 127 -6.74 -23.35 3.78
N ASP A 128 -6.80 -24.58 4.24
CA ASP A 128 -7.82 -25.56 3.79
C ASP A 128 -9.23 -25.17 4.26
N SER A 129 -9.34 -24.59 5.44
CA SER A 129 -10.63 -24.27 6.09
C SER A 129 -11.09 -22.84 5.91
N CYS A 130 -10.28 -21.97 5.33
CA CYS A 130 -10.59 -20.53 5.23
C CYS A 130 -11.60 -20.22 4.13
N ASP A 131 -12.35 -19.13 4.33
CA ASP A 131 -13.21 -18.53 3.30
C ASP A 131 -12.38 -17.76 2.27
N PHE A 132 -11.29 -17.11 2.73
CA PHE A 132 -10.39 -16.35 1.86
C PHE A 132 -8.95 -16.33 2.40
N ILE A 133 -8.01 -16.04 1.51
CA ILE A 133 -6.60 -15.85 1.83
C ILE A 133 -6.36 -14.36 2.00
N LEU A 134 -5.89 -13.96 3.19
CA LEU A 134 -5.48 -12.57 3.47
C LEU A 134 -3.97 -12.47 3.26
N CYS A 135 -3.57 -11.86 2.15
CA CYS A 135 -2.17 -11.69 1.81
C CYS A 135 -1.68 -10.28 2.15
N THR A 136 -0.82 -10.18 3.15
CA THR A 136 -0.18 -8.93 3.58
C THR A 136 1.28 -8.82 3.16
N GLY A 137 1.89 -9.92 2.77
CA GLY A 137 3.29 -10.02 2.38
C GLY A 137 3.74 -11.47 2.21
N LEU A 138 5.04 -11.67 2.20
CA LEU A 138 5.66 -12.99 2.26
C LEU A 138 5.76 -13.47 3.72
N PHE A 139 5.94 -14.76 3.92
CA PHE A 139 6.24 -15.31 5.25
C PHE A 139 7.63 -14.84 5.71
N ASP A 140 7.78 -14.59 7.01
CA ASP A 140 9.10 -14.40 7.61
C ASP A 140 9.80 -15.73 7.86
N GLU A 141 11.12 -15.76 7.72
CA GLU A 141 11.96 -16.93 8.05
C GLU A 141 11.86 -17.29 9.55
N ASP A 142 11.73 -16.28 10.40
CA ASP A 142 11.68 -16.40 11.86
C ASP A 142 10.26 -16.57 12.41
N ASP A 143 9.27 -16.86 11.57
CA ASP A 143 7.90 -17.07 12.04
C ASP A 143 7.86 -18.32 12.94
N ALA A 144 7.49 -18.10 14.22
CA ALA A 144 7.38 -19.15 15.23
C ALA A 144 6.19 -20.11 15.00
N ASP A 145 5.34 -19.85 14.00
CA ASP A 145 4.26 -20.76 13.63
C ASP A 145 4.83 -22.01 12.97
N LEU A 146 4.90 -23.09 13.74
CA LEU A 146 5.43 -24.40 13.30
C LEU A 146 4.65 -25.02 12.13
N ASN A 147 3.46 -24.53 11.83
CA ASN A 147 2.65 -24.98 10.69
C ASN A 147 3.00 -24.26 9.39
N LYS A 148 3.83 -23.24 9.46
CA LYS A 148 4.36 -22.54 8.30
C LYS A 148 5.72 -23.12 7.93
N PRO A 149 5.97 -23.39 6.65
CA PRO A 149 7.27 -23.88 6.23
C PRO A 149 8.33 -22.80 6.47
N LYS A 150 9.50 -23.23 6.94
CA LYS A 150 10.69 -22.38 7.00
C LYS A 150 11.16 -22.11 5.58
N LEU A 151 10.94 -20.89 5.11
CA LEU A 151 11.23 -20.50 3.74
C LEU A 151 12.17 -19.31 3.71
N HIS A 152 13.02 -19.33 2.70
CA HIS A 152 13.68 -18.11 2.30
C HIS A 152 12.62 -17.11 1.80
N GLU A 153 12.69 -15.89 2.32
CA GLU A 153 11.84 -14.75 1.96
C GLU A 153 11.62 -14.60 0.44
N ASN A 154 12.58 -15.06 -0.38
CA ASN A 154 12.61 -14.94 -1.83
C ASN A 154 12.35 -16.24 -2.60
N ASP A 155 11.88 -17.30 -1.96
CA ASP A 155 11.56 -18.55 -2.66
C ASP A 155 10.18 -18.48 -3.35
N LEU A 156 10.15 -17.82 -4.50
CA LEU A 156 8.91 -17.63 -5.27
C LEU A 156 8.36 -18.94 -5.85
N ASP A 157 9.20 -19.93 -6.13
CA ASP A 157 8.76 -21.25 -6.62
C ASP A 157 7.98 -21.99 -5.55
N TYR A 158 8.33 -21.79 -4.29
CA TYR A 158 7.53 -22.31 -3.19
C TYR A 158 6.12 -21.74 -3.18
N TYR A 159 5.97 -20.41 -3.32
CA TYR A 159 4.63 -19.79 -3.34
C TYR A 159 3.80 -20.26 -4.52
N LYS A 160 4.40 -20.48 -5.70
CA LYS A 160 3.70 -21.09 -6.84
C LYS A 160 3.15 -22.48 -6.51
N LYS A 161 3.98 -23.35 -5.95
CA LYS A 161 3.57 -24.71 -5.55
C LYS A 161 2.51 -24.69 -4.45
N PHE A 162 2.71 -23.86 -3.44
CA PHE A 162 1.81 -23.72 -2.31
C PHE A 162 0.43 -23.26 -2.77
N LEU A 163 0.37 -22.14 -3.51
CA LEU A 163 -0.88 -21.50 -3.92
C LEU A 163 -1.60 -22.23 -5.06
N SER A 164 -0.92 -23.04 -5.85
CA SER A 164 -1.53 -23.81 -6.96
C SER A 164 -2.68 -24.70 -6.52
N LYS A 165 -2.69 -25.13 -5.27
CA LYS A 165 -3.72 -26.00 -4.68
C LYS A 165 -4.99 -25.24 -4.25
N TYR A 166 -4.92 -23.87 -4.19
CA TYR A 166 -5.94 -23.05 -3.55
C TYR A 166 -6.54 -21.98 -4.46
N THR A 167 -6.39 -22.14 -5.78
CA THR A 167 -6.85 -21.15 -6.78
C THR A 167 -8.37 -20.98 -6.83
N SER A 168 -9.13 -21.90 -6.24
CA SER A 168 -10.59 -21.77 -6.07
C SER A 168 -10.98 -20.77 -4.98
N LYS A 169 -10.07 -20.45 -4.05
CA LYS A 169 -10.29 -19.47 -2.99
C LYS A 169 -10.03 -18.05 -3.49
N LYS A 170 -10.65 -17.05 -2.84
CA LYS A 170 -10.33 -15.64 -3.09
C LYS A 170 -9.05 -15.26 -2.34
N LEU A 171 -8.21 -14.45 -2.96
CA LEU A 171 -7.08 -13.82 -2.30
C LEU A 171 -7.34 -12.31 -2.18
N VAL A 172 -7.22 -11.78 -0.97
CA VAL A 172 -7.29 -10.35 -0.68
C VAL A 172 -5.87 -9.84 -0.46
N CYS A 173 -5.43 -8.97 -1.36
CA CYS A 173 -4.09 -8.36 -1.33
C CYS A 173 -4.17 -6.98 -0.70
N THR A 174 -3.43 -6.76 0.37
CA THR A 174 -3.45 -5.52 1.15
C THR A 174 -2.32 -4.56 0.82
N ASN A 175 -1.44 -4.94 -0.10
CA ASN A 175 -0.34 -4.12 -0.61
C ASN A 175 -0.06 -4.49 -2.07
N PRO A 176 -0.55 -3.69 -3.05
CA PRO A 176 -0.38 -3.99 -4.47
C PRO A 176 1.04 -3.83 -5.01
N ASP A 177 1.96 -3.25 -4.26
CA ASP A 177 3.36 -3.13 -4.68
C ASP A 177 3.98 -4.50 -4.92
N PHE A 178 4.88 -4.60 -5.91
CA PHE A 178 5.64 -5.83 -6.15
C PHE A 178 6.83 -5.95 -5.23
N THR A 179 7.57 -4.86 -5.13
CA THR A 179 8.78 -4.75 -4.32
C THR A 179 8.84 -3.40 -3.62
N VAL A 180 9.63 -3.33 -2.57
CA VAL A 180 9.97 -2.10 -1.86
C VAL A 180 11.47 -2.12 -1.53
N HIS A 181 12.09 -0.96 -1.53
CA HIS A 181 13.49 -0.82 -1.11
C HIS A 181 13.56 -0.32 0.33
N ARG A 182 14.18 -1.11 1.20
CA ARG A 182 14.53 -0.72 2.56
C ARG A 182 16.02 -0.39 2.60
N GLY A 183 16.34 0.90 2.48
CA GLY A 183 17.71 1.31 2.18
C GLY A 183 18.16 0.75 0.84
N ASN A 184 19.19 -0.09 0.83
CA ASN A 184 19.73 -0.74 -0.37
C ASN A 184 19.20 -2.17 -0.61
N LYS A 185 18.35 -2.69 0.28
CA LYS A 185 17.77 -4.03 0.15
C LYS A 185 16.40 -3.97 -0.52
N GLU A 186 16.22 -4.71 -1.61
CA GLU A 186 14.92 -4.92 -2.23
C GLU A 186 14.20 -6.08 -1.53
N GLU A 187 12.93 -5.86 -1.21
CA GLU A 187 12.06 -6.85 -0.56
C GLU A 187 10.78 -7.02 -1.37
N TYR A 188 10.32 -8.27 -1.54
CA TYR A 188 9.04 -8.56 -2.20
C TYR A 188 7.86 -8.17 -1.31
N CYS A 189 6.79 -7.69 -1.94
CA CYS A 189 5.53 -7.31 -1.31
C CYS A 189 4.38 -8.25 -1.69
N ALA A 190 3.24 -8.11 -1.01
CA ALA A 190 2.04 -8.90 -1.25
C ALA A 190 1.58 -8.88 -2.72
N GLY A 191 1.75 -7.76 -3.42
CA GLY A 191 1.37 -7.64 -4.82
C GLY A 191 2.07 -8.61 -5.75
N TYR A 192 3.30 -9.01 -5.41
CA TYR A 192 4.01 -10.03 -6.20
C TYR A 192 3.38 -11.42 -6.01
N ILE A 193 3.01 -11.76 -4.78
CA ILE A 193 2.31 -13.01 -4.47
C ILE A 193 0.94 -13.04 -5.14
N ALA A 194 0.21 -11.92 -5.09
CA ALA A 194 -1.09 -11.79 -5.76
C ALA A 194 -0.97 -12.01 -7.27
N LYS A 195 0.07 -11.47 -7.90
CA LYS A 195 0.37 -11.71 -9.32
C LYS A 195 0.59 -13.20 -9.61
N ILE A 196 1.38 -13.89 -8.79
CA ILE A 196 1.60 -15.33 -8.92
C ILE A 196 0.25 -16.08 -8.85
N PHE A 197 -0.61 -15.69 -7.89
CA PHE A 197 -1.92 -16.32 -7.72
C PHE A 197 -2.84 -16.11 -8.93
N GLU A 198 -2.84 -14.92 -9.53
CA GLU A 198 -3.58 -14.64 -10.79
C GLU A 198 -3.04 -15.46 -11.97
N GLU A 199 -1.71 -15.57 -12.10
CA GLU A 199 -1.06 -16.38 -13.15
C GLU A 199 -1.41 -17.88 -13.03
N LEU A 200 -1.71 -18.34 -11.82
CA LEU A 200 -2.21 -19.70 -11.54
C LEU A 200 -3.74 -19.85 -11.81
N GLY A 201 -4.43 -18.79 -12.21
CA GLY A 201 -5.87 -18.77 -12.46
C GLY A 201 -6.73 -18.39 -11.26
N GLY A 202 -6.13 -17.93 -10.16
CA GLY A 202 -6.83 -17.46 -8.96
C GLY A 202 -7.42 -16.05 -9.13
N LYS A 203 -8.39 -15.71 -8.26
CA LYS A 203 -9.02 -14.38 -8.21
C LYS A 203 -8.47 -13.56 -7.06
N VAL A 204 -8.09 -12.33 -7.35
CA VAL A 204 -7.54 -11.38 -6.38
C VAL A 204 -8.42 -10.14 -6.26
N THR A 205 -8.65 -9.70 -5.03
CA THR A 205 -9.14 -8.35 -4.72
C THR A 205 -8.00 -7.54 -4.14
N TYR A 206 -7.70 -6.41 -4.78
CA TYR A 206 -6.63 -5.51 -4.36
C TYR A 206 -7.15 -4.32 -3.56
N TYR A 207 -6.44 -3.97 -2.50
CA TYR A 207 -6.59 -2.70 -1.78
C TYR A 207 -5.33 -1.87 -1.95
N GLY A 208 -5.49 -0.61 -2.35
CA GLY A 208 -4.38 0.32 -2.54
C GLY A 208 -4.21 0.81 -3.97
N LYS A 209 -3.24 1.70 -4.16
CA LYS A 209 -2.87 2.24 -5.48
C LYS A 209 -2.43 1.10 -6.42
N PRO A 210 -2.85 1.06 -7.67
CA PRO A 210 -3.52 2.11 -8.47
C PRO A 210 -5.06 2.01 -8.49
N HIS A 211 -5.68 1.28 -7.56
CA HIS A 211 -7.13 1.04 -7.54
C HIS A 211 -7.90 2.25 -7.02
N LYS A 212 -9.05 2.56 -7.66
CA LYS A 212 -9.82 3.79 -7.45
C LYS A 212 -10.30 3.97 -6.01
N GLU A 213 -10.68 2.90 -5.34
CA GLU A 213 -11.35 2.92 -4.04
C GLU A 213 -10.55 3.65 -2.97
N ILE A 214 -9.22 3.49 -2.96
CA ILE A 214 -8.39 4.16 -1.97
C ILE A 214 -8.30 5.66 -2.20
N TYR A 215 -8.38 6.10 -3.46
CA TYR A 215 -8.37 7.53 -3.78
C TYR A 215 -9.68 8.21 -3.41
N ASP A 216 -10.81 7.51 -3.49
CA ASP A 216 -12.12 8.01 -3.06
C ASP A 216 -12.14 8.31 -1.55
N MET A 217 -11.27 7.69 -0.77
CA MET A 217 -11.06 7.96 0.65
C MET A 217 -10.14 9.18 0.91
N CYS A 218 -9.43 9.67 -0.10
CA CYS A 218 -8.43 10.73 0.03
C CYS A 218 -8.96 12.10 -0.37
N PHE A 219 -9.75 12.19 -1.43
CA PHE A 219 -10.23 13.45 -2.01
C PHE A 219 -11.55 13.28 -2.75
N LYS A 220 -12.24 14.41 -2.96
CA LYS A 220 -13.48 14.47 -3.74
C LYS A 220 -13.19 14.74 -5.21
N ALA A 221 -14.11 14.34 -6.10
CA ALA A 221 -13.94 14.45 -7.55
C ALA A 221 -13.67 15.90 -8.04
N ASN A 222 -14.22 16.90 -7.37
CA ASN A 222 -14.08 18.32 -7.71
C ASN A 222 -12.78 18.97 -7.22
N GLU A 223 -11.99 18.30 -6.40
CA GLU A 223 -10.71 18.83 -5.94
C GLU A 223 -9.67 18.81 -7.06
N LYS A 224 -8.85 19.86 -7.13
CA LYS A 224 -7.69 19.95 -8.02
C LYS A 224 -6.51 19.25 -7.35
N VAL A 225 -6.22 18.05 -7.81
CA VAL A 225 -5.29 17.12 -7.16
C VAL A 225 -4.02 16.97 -7.98
N LEU A 226 -2.86 17.08 -7.29
CA LEU A 226 -1.59 16.58 -7.78
C LEU A 226 -1.18 15.36 -6.93
N ALA A 227 -0.97 14.22 -7.60
CA ALA A 227 -0.37 13.04 -6.99
C ALA A 227 1.15 13.11 -7.11
N ILE A 228 1.86 12.74 -6.05
CA ILE A 228 3.32 12.70 -6.01
C ILE A 228 3.75 11.30 -5.56
N GLY A 229 4.52 10.63 -6.41
CA GLY A 229 4.98 9.27 -6.12
C GLY A 229 6.04 8.79 -7.10
N ASP A 230 6.85 7.82 -6.67
CA ASP A 230 7.99 7.30 -7.41
C ASP A 230 7.70 6.01 -8.21
N ASN A 231 6.52 5.41 -8.00
CA ASN A 231 6.19 4.12 -8.60
C ASN A 231 5.23 4.24 -9.79
N LEU A 232 5.73 3.90 -10.98
CA LEU A 232 4.97 3.97 -12.24
C LEU A 232 3.72 3.07 -12.24
N ARG A 233 3.76 1.93 -11.55
CA ARG A 233 2.69 0.93 -11.54
C ARG A 233 1.56 1.24 -10.56
N THR A 234 1.85 2.00 -9.54
CA THR A 234 0.91 2.34 -8.47
C THR A 234 0.56 3.82 -8.45
N ASP A 235 1.52 4.69 -8.15
CA ASP A 235 1.28 6.14 -8.03
C ASP A 235 0.87 6.78 -9.34
N ILE A 236 1.69 6.61 -10.37
CA ILE A 236 1.49 7.26 -11.67
C ILE A 236 0.29 6.64 -12.39
N LYS A 237 0.21 5.32 -12.43
CA LYS A 237 -0.94 4.60 -13.03
C LYS A 237 -2.25 4.95 -12.33
N GLY A 238 -2.25 5.04 -11.00
CA GLY A 238 -3.43 5.38 -10.21
C GLY A 238 -3.96 6.78 -10.52
N ALA A 239 -3.07 7.78 -10.55
CA ALA A 239 -3.42 9.15 -10.93
C ALA A 239 -3.95 9.21 -12.37
N ASN A 240 -3.28 8.55 -13.31
CA ASN A 240 -3.69 8.52 -14.72
C ASN A 240 -5.07 7.87 -14.91
N ASN A 241 -5.37 6.80 -14.18
CA ASN A 241 -6.68 6.14 -14.24
C ASN A 241 -7.83 7.06 -13.81
N LEU A 242 -7.53 8.05 -12.98
CA LEU A 242 -8.49 9.05 -12.47
C LEU A 242 -8.43 10.39 -13.22
N ASN A 243 -7.63 10.48 -14.29
CA ASN A 243 -7.36 11.74 -15.01
C ASN A 243 -6.86 12.86 -14.07
N LYS A 244 -6.07 12.49 -13.06
CA LYS A 244 -5.36 13.44 -12.19
C LYS A 244 -3.92 13.59 -12.66
N ASP A 245 -3.36 14.77 -12.44
CA ASP A 245 -1.95 15.02 -12.72
C ASP A 245 -1.06 14.33 -11.67
N CYS A 246 0.15 13.94 -12.07
CA CYS A 246 1.12 13.27 -11.22
C CYS A 246 2.55 13.76 -11.48
N LEU A 247 3.34 13.73 -10.44
CA LEU A 247 4.76 14.09 -10.38
C LEU A 247 5.56 12.93 -9.78
#